data_84f0f06e3600dd77d17b07047b3f2fc0
#
_entry.id   84f0f06e3600dd77d17b07047b3f2fc0
#
_cell.length_a   1.000
_cell.length_b   1.000
_cell.length_c   1.000
_cell.angle_alpha   90.00
_cell.angle_beta   90.00
_cell.angle_gamma   90.00
#
_symmetry.space_group_name_H-M   'P 1'
#
loop_
_entity.id
_entity.type
_entity.pdbx_description
1 polymer ?
#
loop_
_entity_poly.entity_id
_entity_poly.type
_entity_poly.pdbx_seq_one_letter_code
_entity_poly.pdbx_strand_id
1 'polypeptide(L)'
;MASAQRTLSECVFCKIATGNDPATDIVFRNERMCIFKDIRPASDFHYLAIPNHHVENVNSLTVADKPLLEELKRELVSYMRSKDVDPSQASFGFHIPPFTSVKHLHLHAIAPVSRMGFISRMIFRPNTMWFKTVRAVLSDEAIMQTISNDNATE
;
A
#
# COMPACT_ATOMS: atom_id res chain seq x y z
N MET A 1 22.94 -12.92 -7.95
CA MET A 1 21.63 -13.36 -8.50
C MET A 1 20.82 -14.24 -7.56
N ALA A 2 21.43 -15.13 -6.77
CA ALA A 2 20.69 -15.98 -5.81
C ALA A 2 20.02 -15.24 -4.64
N SER A 3 20.52 -14.08 -4.22
CA SER A 3 19.99 -13.32 -3.07
C SER A 3 18.67 -12.62 -3.37
N ALA A 4 18.51 -12.06 -4.57
CA ALA A 4 17.28 -11.34 -4.96
C ALA A 4 16.10 -12.33 -5.14
N GLN A 5 16.35 -13.49 -5.72
CA GLN A 5 15.32 -14.51 -5.89
C GLN A 5 14.88 -15.13 -4.56
N ARG A 6 15.80 -15.30 -3.61
CA ARG A 6 15.47 -15.77 -2.26
C ARG A 6 14.57 -14.77 -1.51
N THR A 7 14.87 -13.48 -1.59
CA THR A 7 14.10 -12.42 -0.94
C THR A 7 12.66 -12.36 -1.46
N LEU A 8 12.47 -12.52 -2.78
CA LEU A 8 11.12 -12.52 -3.39
C LEU A 8 10.32 -13.77 -2.96
N SER A 9 10.94 -14.95 -2.88
CA SER A 9 10.26 -16.18 -2.47
C SER A 9 9.87 -16.19 -0.98
N GLU A 10 10.57 -15.39 -0.15
CA GLU A 10 10.28 -15.27 1.29
C GLU A 10 9.27 -14.16 1.60
N CYS A 11 9.01 -13.25 0.67
CA CYS A 11 8.04 -12.16 0.86
C CYS A 11 6.61 -12.72 0.92
N VAL A 12 5.97 -12.55 2.08
CA VAL A 12 4.60 -13.04 2.29
C VAL A 12 3.60 -12.37 1.34
N PHE A 13 3.79 -11.10 1.00
CA PHE A 13 2.89 -10.40 0.06
C PHE A 13 3.15 -10.81 -1.40
N CYS A 14 4.39 -11.14 -1.77
CA CYS A 14 4.64 -11.75 -3.07
C CYS A 14 3.93 -13.11 -3.19
N LYS A 15 3.89 -13.91 -2.13
CA LYS A 15 3.15 -15.17 -2.10
C LYS A 15 1.65 -14.94 -2.26
N ILE A 16 1.08 -13.94 -1.58
CA ILE A 16 -0.31 -13.56 -1.73
C ILE A 16 -0.60 -13.11 -3.17
N ALA A 17 0.23 -12.23 -3.72
CA ALA A 17 0.08 -11.71 -5.08
C ALA A 17 0.12 -12.79 -6.15
N THR A 18 0.92 -13.84 -5.96
CA THR A 18 1.03 -14.97 -6.90
C THR A 18 0.01 -16.08 -6.66
N GLY A 19 -0.87 -15.95 -5.66
CA GLY A 19 -1.88 -16.97 -5.33
C GLY A 19 -1.34 -18.16 -4.55
N ASN A 20 -0.12 -18.07 -4.00
CA ASN A 20 0.53 -19.15 -3.24
C ASN A 20 0.27 -19.12 -1.74
N ASP A 21 -0.66 -18.29 -1.29
CA ASP A 21 -1.13 -18.26 0.09
C ASP A 21 -2.64 -18.58 0.11
N PRO A 22 -3.01 -19.84 0.39
CA PRO A 22 -4.41 -20.26 0.39
C PRO A 22 -5.21 -19.72 1.58
N ALA A 23 -4.54 -19.20 2.62
CA ALA A 23 -5.20 -18.66 3.81
C ALA A 23 -5.70 -17.22 3.60
N THR A 24 -5.25 -16.54 2.57
CA THR A 24 -5.62 -15.15 2.28
C THR A 24 -6.71 -15.08 1.22
N ASP A 25 -7.86 -14.49 1.59
CA ASP A 25 -8.95 -14.21 0.66
C ASP A 25 -8.67 -12.93 -0.10
N ILE A 26 -8.36 -13.07 -1.39
CA ILE A 26 -8.20 -11.94 -2.30
C ILE A 26 -9.58 -11.53 -2.78
N VAL A 27 -9.98 -10.28 -2.49
CA VAL A 27 -11.29 -9.75 -2.85
C VAL A 27 -11.32 -9.06 -4.22
N PHE A 28 -10.15 -8.67 -4.72
CA PHE A 28 -9.97 -8.09 -6.04
C PHE A 28 -8.56 -8.41 -6.56
N ARG A 29 -8.47 -8.69 -7.85
CA ARG A 29 -7.19 -8.92 -8.53
C ARG A 29 -7.30 -8.48 -9.99
N ASN A 30 -6.24 -7.83 -10.48
CA ASN A 30 -6.00 -7.63 -11.90
C ASN A 30 -4.53 -7.95 -12.25
N GLU A 31 -4.08 -7.59 -13.43
CA GLU A 31 -2.72 -7.90 -13.89
C GLU A 31 -1.62 -7.17 -13.09
N ARG A 32 -1.95 -6.08 -12.40
CA ARG A 32 -0.99 -5.19 -11.73
C ARG A 32 -1.04 -5.23 -10.22
N MET A 33 -2.21 -5.52 -9.64
CA MET A 33 -2.43 -5.39 -8.20
C MET A 33 -3.46 -6.38 -7.67
N CYS A 34 -3.52 -6.49 -6.34
CA CYS A 34 -4.61 -7.20 -5.67
C CYS A 34 -4.98 -6.51 -4.35
N ILE A 35 -6.19 -6.84 -3.86
CA ILE A 35 -6.74 -6.35 -2.58
C ILE A 35 -7.10 -7.54 -1.72
N PHE A 36 -6.73 -7.49 -0.44
CA PHE A 36 -7.09 -8.47 0.57
C PHE A 36 -7.28 -7.81 1.94
N LYS A 37 -7.99 -8.51 2.83
CA LYS A 37 -8.26 -8.01 4.17
C LYS A 37 -7.00 -8.04 5.04
N ASP A 38 -6.78 -6.97 5.82
CA ASP A 38 -5.74 -6.97 6.86
C ASP A 38 -6.10 -7.98 7.96
N ILE A 39 -5.13 -8.78 8.39
CA ILE A 39 -5.32 -9.79 9.45
C ILE A 39 -5.52 -9.18 10.83
N ARG A 40 -5.14 -7.91 11.01
CA ARG A 40 -5.29 -7.13 12.24
C ARG A 40 -6.03 -5.83 11.96
N PRO A 41 -7.34 -5.89 11.68
CA PRO A 41 -8.08 -4.71 11.26
C PRO A 41 -8.10 -3.65 12.36
N ALA A 42 -7.81 -2.40 11.98
CA ALA A 42 -7.82 -1.24 12.86
C ALA A 42 -9.20 -0.60 12.99
N SER A 43 -10.15 -0.98 12.14
CA SER A 43 -11.54 -0.53 12.15
C SER A 43 -12.42 -1.57 11.45
N ASP A 44 -13.71 -1.28 11.29
CA ASP A 44 -14.68 -2.20 10.66
C ASP A 44 -14.27 -2.62 9.25
N PHE A 45 -13.70 -1.68 8.48
CA PHE A 45 -13.12 -1.93 7.16
C PHE A 45 -11.63 -1.66 7.23
N HIS A 46 -10.82 -2.66 6.95
CA HIS A 46 -9.37 -2.50 6.83
C HIS A 46 -8.83 -3.47 5.78
N TYR A 47 -8.52 -2.95 4.62
CA TYR A 47 -8.02 -3.71 3.48
C TYR A 47 -6.70 -3.14 3.00
N LEU A 48 -5.91 -4.01 2.36
CA LEU A 48 -4.63 -3.68 1.78
C LEU A 48 -4.70 -3.84 0.27
N ALA A 49 -4.16 -2.85 -0.45
CA ALA A 49 -3.88 -2.97 -1.88
C ALA A 49 -2.38 -3.04 -2.10
N ILE A 50 -1.93 -4.05 -2.84
CA ILE A 50 -0.52 -4.27 -3.13
C ILE A 50 -0.28 -4.39 -4.63
N PRO A 51 0.87 -3.95 -5.15
CA PRO A 51 1.29 -4.32 -6.50
C PRO A 51 1.63 -5.80 -6.55
N ASN A 52 1.34 -6.47 -7.69
CA ASN A 52 1.67 -7.88 -7.87
C ASN A 52 3.18 -8.10 -7.98
N HIS A 53 3.90 -7.16 -8.60
CA HIS A 53 5.36 -7.17 -8.59
C HIS A 53 5.91 -6.62 -7.28
N HIS A 54 7.10 -7.05 -6.89
CA HIS A 54 7.70 -6.62 -5.63
C HIS A 54 8.20 -5.17 -5.70
N VAL A 55 7.62 -4.31 -4.89
CA VAL A 55 8.11 -2.96 -4.57
C VAL A 55 8.36 -2.93 -3.07
N GLU A 56 9.56 -2.60 -2.63
CA GLU A 56 9.95 -2.78 -1.23
C GLU A 56 9.18 -1.83 -0.29
N ASN A 57 9.14 -0.54 -0.60
CA ASN A 57 8.47 0.48 0.21
C ASN A 57 8.32 1.80 -0.58
N VAL A 58 7.78 2.85 0.08
CA VAL A 58 7.58 4.16 -0.56
C VAL A 58 8.88 4.84 -1.03
N ASN A 59 10.01 4.53 -0.39
CA ASN A 59 11.30 5.10 -0.80
C ASN A 59 11.82 4.51 -2.12
N SER A 60 11.26 3.38 -2.55
CA SER A 60 11.56 2.74 -3.84
C SER A 60 10.74 3.30 -4.99
N LEU A 61 9.76 4.16 -4.70
CA LEU A 61 8.85 4.73 -5.70
C LEU A 61 9.51 5.85 -6.50
N THR A 62 9.08 5.95 -7.75
CA THR A 62 9.51 6.98 -8.69
C THR A 62 8.28 7.61 -9.35
N VAL A 63 8.48 8.68 -10.14
CA VAL A 63 7.39 9.31 -10.91
C VAL A 63 6.68 8.31 -11.82
N ALA A 64 7.41 7.31 -12.35
CA ALA A 64 6.83 6.26 -13.18
C ALA A 64 5.79 5.39 -12.44
N ASP A 65 5.85 5.34 -11.10
CA ASP A 65 4.94 4.57 -10.26
C ASP A 65 3.67 5.31 -9.89
N LYS A 66 3.55 6.60 -10.24
CA LYS A 66 2.38 7.41 -9.93
C LYS A 66 1.07 6.76 -10.43
N PRO A 67 0.97 6.27 -11.68
CA PRO A 67 -0.24 5.57 -12.12
C PRO A 67 -0.58 4.34 -11.30
N LEU A 68 0.43 3.59 -10.82
CA LEU A 68 0.22 2.44 -9.94
C LEU A 68 -0.40 2.86 -8.61
N LEU A 69 0.12 3.92 -7.96
CA LEU A 69 -0.43 4.42 -6.70
C LEU A 69 -1.88 4.91 -6.86
N GLU A 70 -2.16 5.60 -7.94
CA GLU A 70 -3.51 6.06 -8.26
C GLU A 70 -4.46 4.88 -8.48
N GLU A 71 -4.00 3.82 -9.12
CA GLU A 71 -4.77 2.59 -9.32
C GLU A 71 -5.04 1.87 -8.00
N LEU A 72 -4.04 1.72 -7.12
CA LEU A 72 -4.22 1.10 -5.80
C LEU A 72 -5.35 1.79 -5.03
N LYS A 73 -5.34 3.12 -4.99
CA LYS A 73 -6.38 3.89 -4.32
C LYS A 73 -7.73 3.76 -5.01
N ARG A 74 -7.78 3.89 -6.33
CA ARG A 74 -9.02 3.80 -7.12
C ARG A 74 -9.74 2.48 -6.91
N GLU A 75 -9.00 1.38 -6.94
CA GLU A 75 -9.59 0.05 -6.78
C GLU A 75 -10.04 -0.20 -5.32
N LEU A 76 -9.32 0.33 -4.32
CA LEU A 76 -9.78 0.32 -2.93
C LEU A 76 -11.08 1.11 -2.76
N VAL A 77 -11.18 2.30 -3.34
CA VAL A 77 -12.40 3.11 -3.30
C VAL A 77 -13.56 2.39 -3.99
N SER A 78 -13.33 1.77 -5.13
CA SER A 78 -14.33 0.98 -5.85
C SER A 78 -14.83 -0.18 -5.00
N TYR A 79 -13.91 -0.92 -4.37
CA TYR A 79 -14.27 -2.02 -3.48
C TYR A 79 -15.06 -1.55 -2.26
N MET A 80 -14.64 -0.44 -1.63
CA MET A 80 -15.38 0.17 -0.50
C MET A 80 -16.82 0.49 -0.88
N ARG A 81 -17.02 1.14 -2.03
CA ARG A 81 -18.36 1.48 -2.51
C ARG A 81 -19.21 0.24 -2.77
N SER A 82 -18.61 -0.84 -3.25
CA SER A 82 -19.31 -2.12 -3.44
C SER A 82 -19.79 -2.74 -2.12
N LYS A 83 -19.20 -2.33 -1.00
CA LYS A 83 -19.54 -2.76 0.36
C LYS A 83 -20.33 -1.72 1.14
N ASP A 84 -20.83 -0.68 0.48
CA ASP A 84 -21.56 0.43 1.11
C ASP A 84 -20.74 1.17 2.19
N VAL A 85 -19.42 1.22 2.02
CA VAL A 85 -18.50 1.97 2.89
C VAL A 85 -18.18 3.29 2.24
N ASP A 86 -18.38 4.39 3.00
CA ASP A 86 -18.13 5.75 2.51
C ASP A 86 -16.63 6.06 2.48
N PRO A 87 -16.04 6.28 1.29
CA PRO A 87 -14.61 6.61 1.19
C PRO A 87 -14.20 7.90 1.88
N SER A 88 -15.12 8.84 2.09
CA SER A 88 -14.84 10.10 2.80
C SER A 88 -14.52 9.89 4.29
N GLN A 89 -14.93 8.75 4.86
CA GLN A 89 -14.65 8.37 6.24
C GLN A 89 -13.40 7.48 6.38
N ALA A 90 -12.68 7.28 5.29
CA ALA A 90 -11.52 6.41 5.25
C ALA A 90 -10.20 7.18 5.31
N SER A 91 -9.19 6.50 5.84
CA SER A 91 -7.78 6.87 5.68
C SER A 91 -7.12 5.95 4.66
N PHE A 92 -6.36 6.53 3.72
CA PHE A 92 -5.57 5.81 2.74
C PHE A 92 -4.11 6.19 2.91
N GLY A 93 -3.26 5.26 3.30
CA GLY A 93 -1.88 5.61 3.54
C GLY A 93 -0.92 4.42 3.64
N PHE A 94 0.36 4.77 3.71
CA PHE A 94 1.49 3.84 3.79
C PHE A 94 2.27 4.05 5.08
N HIS A 95 2.75 2.96 5.68
CA HIS A 95 3.81 3.06 6.69
C HIS A 95 5.15 3.39 6.01
N ILE A 96 5.94 4.21 6.70
CA ILE A 96 7.23 4.70 6.21
C ILE A 96 8.36 3.94 6.89
N PRO A 97 9.40 3.50 6.15
CA PRO A 97 10.57 2.89 6.79
C PRO A 97 11.22 3.82 7.83
N PRO A 98 11.72 3.30 8.95
CA PRO A 98 11.85 1.88 9.33
C PRO A 98 10.60 1.28 10.01
N PHE A 99 9.46 1.95 9.99
CA PHE A 99 8.22 1.56 10.69
C PHE A 99 7.35 0.59 9.87
N THR A 100 7.91 -0.05 8.86
CA THR A 100 7.22 -1.05 8.03
C THR A 100 7.29 -2.44 8.65
N SER A 101 6.17 -3.17 8.68
CA SER A 101 6.11 -4.56 9.16
C SER A 101 6.43 -5.57 8.05
N VAL A 102 6.08 -5.27 6.82
CA VAL A 102 6.33 -6.11 5.64
C VAL A 102 7.05 -5.28 4.57
N LYS A 103 8.15 -5.82 4.06
CA LYS A 103 8.97 -5.18 3.01
C LYS A 103 8.39 -5.42 1.61
N HIS A 104 7.14 -5.07 1.45
CA HIS A 104 6.41 -5.05 0.20
C HIS A 104 5.37 -3.95 0.31
N LEU A 105 5.38 -3.02 -0.64
CA LEU A 105 4.50 -1.86 -0.63
C LEU A 105 3.04 -2.28 -0.47
N HIS A 106 2.35 -1.67 0.50
CA HIS A 106 0.93 -1.91 0.72
C HIS A 106 0.22 -0.63 1.15
N LEU A 107 -0.85 -0.31 0.43
CA LEU A 107 -1.71 0.81 0.74
C LEU A 107 -2.82 0.34 1.68
N HIS A 108 -2.86 0.92 2.89
CA HIS A 108 -3.95 0.70 3.83
C HIS A 108 -5.17 1.54 3.46
N ALA A 109 -6.35 0.93 3.52
CA ALA A 109 -7.63 1.62 3.51
C ALA A 109 -8.39 1.23 4.78
N ILE A 110 -8.63 2.19 5.66
CA ILE A 110 -9.21 1.99 6.99
C ILE A 110 -10.44 2.89 7.14
N ALA A 111 -11.59 2.30 7.47
CA ALA A 111 -12.84 3.04 7.64
C ALA A 111 -13.78 2.37 8.65
N PRO A 112 -14.61 3.12 9.37
CA PRO A 112 -14.49 4.56 9.54
C PRO A 112 -13.35 4.92 10.48
N VAL A 113 -12.67 6.01 10.22
CA VAL A 113 -11.55 6.49 11.05
C VAL A 113 -12.00 6.75 12.50
N SER A 114 -13.24 7.20 12.67
CA SER A 114 -13.84 7.47 13.98
C SER A 114 -13.94 6.25 14.90
N ARG A 115 -13.93 5.04 14.36
CA ARG A 115 -14.05 3.79 15.13
C ARG A 115 -12.70 3.12 15.42
N MET A 116 -11.60 3.71 15.01
CA MET A 116 -10.29 3.23 15.42
C MET A 116 -10.06 3.44 16.91
N GLY A 117 -9.49 2.45 17.59
CA GLY A 117 -9.05 2.57 18.97
C GLY A 117 -7.85 3.51 19.11
N PHE A 118 -7.51 3.88 20.35
CA PHE A 118 -6.45 4.84 20.65
C PHE A 118 -5.10 4.43 20.05
N ILE A 119 -4.70 3.17 20.22
CA ILE A 119 -3.41 2.66 19.72
C ILE A 119 -3.41 2.67 18.18
N SER A 120 -4.49 2.22 17.56
CA SER A 120 -4.62 2.23 16.09
C SER A 120 -4.56 3.64 15.52
N ARG A 121 -5.17 4.61 16.19
CA ARG A 121 -5.10 6.03 15.78
C ARG A 121 -3.68 6.58 15.82
N MET A 122 -2.86 6.11 16.76
CA MET A 122 -1.45 6.48 16.81
C MET A 122 -0.65 5.84 15.68
N ILE A 123 -0.83 4.53 15.45
CA ILE A 123 -0.10 3.75 14.44
C ILE A 123 -0.39 4.26 13.03
N PHE A 124 -1.65 4.66 12.76
CA PHE A 124 -2.12 5.12 11.45
C PHE A 124 -2.36 6.63 11.39
N ARG A 125 -1.71 7.40 12.28
CA ARG A 125 -1.88 8.85 12.30
C ARG A 125 -1.29 9.49 11.04
N PRO A 126 -2.10 10.19 10.22
CA PRO A 126 -1.62 10.82 8.99
C PRO A 126 -0.58 11.91 9.24
N ASN A 127 0.32 12.07 8.27
CA ASN A 127 1.35 13.12 8.26
C ASN A 127 2.31 13.07 9.44
N THR A 128 2.60 11.87 9.92
CA THR A 128 3.67 11.59 10.88
C THR A 128 4.90 11.07 10.14
N MET A 129 6.03 10.89 10.86
CA MET A 129 7.23 10.29 10.27
C MET A 129 7.09 8.78 10.01
N TRP A 130 6.05 8.14 10.54
CA TRP A 130 5.81 6.69 10.38
C TRP A 130 4.64 6.33 9.46
N PHE A 131 3.76 7.28 9.11
CA PHE A 131 2.62 7.05 8.25
C PHE A 131 2.30 8.27 7.39
N LYS A 132 2.22 8.09 6.07
CA LYS A 132 1.85 9.14 5.11
C LYS A 132 0.64 8.72 4.30
N THR A 133 -0.28 9.66 4.08
CA THR A 133 -1.40 9.44 3.18
C THR A 133 -0.91 9.26 1.74
N VAL A 134 -1.67 8.52 0.94
CA VAL A 134 -1.37 8.36 -0.48
C VAL A 134 -1.32 9.71 -1.21
N ARG A 135 -2.17 10.66 -0.80
CA ARG A 135 -2.16 12.02 -1.34
C ARG A 135 -0.85 12.74 -1.06
N ALA A 136 -0.32 12.62 0.17
CA ALA A 136 0.97 13.20 0.53
C ALA A 136 2.12 12.58 -0.25
N VAL A 137 2.09 11.26 -0.45
CA VAL A 137 3.10 10.55 -1.24
C VAL A 137 3.06 11.00 -2.70
N LEU A 138 1.87 11.11 -3.30
CA LEU A 138 1.70 11.58 -4.68
C LEU A 138 2.15 13.03 -4.90
N SER A 139 2.09 13.88 -3.86
CA SER A 139 2.55 15.28 -3.90
C SER A 139 3.98 15.48 -3.41
N ASP A 140 4.66 14.43 -2.94
CA ASP A 140 6.04 14.52 -2.46
C ASP A 140 7.00 14.63 -3.65
N GLU A 141 7.50 15.84 -3.88
CA GLU A 141 8.44 16.11 -4.98
C GLU A 141 9.75 15.32 -4.84
N ALA A 142 10.21 15.07 -3.61
CA ALA A 142 11.42 14.30 -3.38
C ALA A 142 11.27 12.84 -3.81
N ILE A 143 10.11 12.24 -3.57
CA ILE A 143 9.79 10.88 -4.04
C ILE A 143 9.59 10.88 -5.56
N MET A 144 8.98 11.95 -6.10
CA MET A 144 8.59 12.02 -7.49
C MET A 144 9.68 12.59 -8.44
N GLN A 145 10.78 13.15 -7.92
CA GLN A 145 11.84 13.78 -8.74
C GLN A 145 13.04 12.88 -9.05
N THR A 146 13.13 11.69 -8.48
CA THR A 146 14.33 10.84 -8.59
C THR A 146 14.68 10.42 -10.04
N ILE A 147 13.77 10.60 -11.01
CA ILE A 147 14.00 10.23 -12.42
C ILE A 147 14.58 11.37 -13.26
N SER A 148 14.41 12.64 -12.86
CA SER A 148 14.88 13.77 -13.69
C SER A 148 16.40 13.86 -13.78
N ASN A 149 17.13 13.22 -12.86
CA ASN A 149 18.59 13.28 -12.82
C ASN A 149 19.28 12.13 -13.58
N ASP A 150 18.57 11.02 -13.83
CA ASP A 150 19.17 9.88 -14.56
C ASP A 150 19.13 10.06 -16.08
N ASN A 151 18.25 10.93 -16.59
CA ASN A 151 18.17 11.25 -18.02
C ASN A 151 19.04 12.44 -18.46
N ALA A 152 19.78 13.07 -17.55
CA ALA A 152 20.64 14.22 -17.87
C ALA A 152 22.10 13.84 -18.14
N THR A 153 22.44 12.54 -18.20
CA THR A 153 23.81 12.05 -18.38
C THR A 153 23.98 11.15 -19.62
N GLU A 154 23.18 11.36 -20.65
CA GLU A 154 23.47 10.81 -21.99
C GLU A 154 23.66 11.91 -23.01
#